data_67c82d0ce65e66cd0ee865b1b0b6af1c
#
_entry.id   67c82d0ce65e66cd0ee865b1b0b6af1c
#
_cell.length_a   1.000
_cell.length_b   1.000
_cell.length_c   1.000
_cell.angle_alpha   90.00
_cell.angle_beta   90.00
_cell.angle_gamma   90.00
#
_symmetry.space_group_name_H-M   'P 1'
#
loop_
_entity.id
_entity.type
_entity.pdbx_description
1 polymer ?
#
loop_
_entity_poly.entity_id
_entity_poly.type
_entity_poly.pdbx_seq_one_letter_code
_entity_poly.pdbx_strand_id
1 'polypeptide(L)'
;NDKDKQHLSYWKELPENTRVMLISAIYSGENQKVQLKFYDPNLHVIYFWQDKTDHKPYCYTKMEYQKRAEEIAAIEKKFELKITPKMDLMSDKEIQTIKIIAPDPLSIGGKGGIREKLNVWEANIKYHENYLYDTRLIPGSYYKREGDEIIEDPYKMSDIVYNALKNFLWDKILESKEARNDKYREYVREWADLLNQPIPEMKRIALDIEVDSEEG
;
A
#
# COMPACT_ATOMS: atom_id res chain seq x y z
N ASN A 1 -32.85 -2.29 -4.98
CA ASN A 1 -32.67 -2.84 -6.33
C ASN A 1 -31.93 -4.17 -6.21
N ASP A 2 -32.60 -5.29 -6.61
CA ASP A 2 -32.07 -6.65 -6.45
C ASP A 2 -30.81 -6.93 -7.30
N LYS A 3 -30.48 -6.08 -8.27
CA LYS A 3 -29.26 -6.20 -9.07
C LYS A 3 -27.98 -5.85 -8.28
N ASP A 4 -28.08 -4.96 -7.32
CA ASP A 4 -26.93 -4.56 -6.50
C ASP A 4 -26.57 -5.62 -5.43
N LYS A 5 -27.56 -6.42 -5.00
CA LYS A 5 -27.34 -7.52 -4.06
C LYS A 5 -26.66 -8.74 -4.71
N GLN A 6 -26.83 -8.97 -6.01
CA GLN A 6 -26.17 -10.08 -6.72
C GLN A 6 -24.66 -9.85 -6.92
N HIS A 7 -24.18 -8.61 -7.03
CA HIS A 7 -22.75 -8.32 -7.11
C HIS A 7 -22.01 -8.61 -5.79
N LEU A 8 -22.65 -8.48 -4.64
CA LEU A 8 -22.07 -8.77 -3.33
C LEU A 8 -21.95 -10.27 -3.01
N SER A 9 -22.65 -11.15 -3.74
CA SER A 9 -22.64 -12.59 -3.47
C SER A 9 -21.34 -13.31 -3.83
N TYR A 10 -20.45 -12.67 -4.65
CA TYR A 10 -19.14 -13.21 -5.00
C TYR A 10 -18.01 -12.77 -4.06
N TRP A 11 -18.29 -11.85 -3.13
CA TRP A 11 -17.31 -11.27 -2.24
C TRP A 11 -17.31 -12.02 -0.92
N LYS A 12 -16.30 -12.86 -0.74
CA LYS A 12 -16.09 -13.54 0.53
C LYS A 12 -15.22 -12.65 1.40
N GLU A 13 -15.73 -12.27 2.57
CA GLU A 13 -14.95 -11.57 3.58
C GLU A 13 -13.85 -12.49 4.12
N LEU A 14 -12.68 -11.92 4.43
CA LEU A 14 -11.56 -12.65 5.00
C LEU A 14 -11.95 -13.24 6.37
N PRO A 15 -11.93 -14.56 6.54
CA PRO A 15 -12.18 -15.19 7.83
C PRO A 15 -11.09 -14.89 8.85
N GLU A 16 -11.42 -14.94 10.13
CA GLU A 16 -10.42 -14.83 11.20
C GLU A 16 -9.45 -16.01 11.20
N ASN A 17 -8.21 -15.73 11.59
CA ASN A 17 -7.15 -16.71 11.79
C ASN A 17 -6.83 -17.58 10.55
N THR A 18 -7.24 -17.15 9.36
CA THR A 18 -6.93 -17.85 8.10
C THR A 18 -5.69 -17.21 7.50
N ARG A 19 -4.62 -18.02 7.26
CA ARG A 19 -3.42 -17.57 6.59
C ARG A 19 -3.67 -17.38 5.11
N VAL A 20 -3.42 -16.17 4.61
CA VAL A 20 -3.67 -15.77 3.22
C VAL A 20 -2.53 -14.93 2.69
N MET A 21 -2.32 -14.93 1.38
CA MET A 21 -1.36 -14.06 0.72
C MET A 21 -2.04 -12.78 0.25
N LEU A 22 -1.48 -11.63 0.57
CA LEU A 22 -1.95 -10.35 0.03
C LEU A 22 -1.63 -10.27 -1.47
N ILE A 23 -2.64 -10.08 -2.31
CA ILE A 23 -2.47 -9.89 -3.76
C ILE A 23 -2.35 -8.42 -4.11
N SER A 24 -3.28 -7.61 -3.64
CA SER A 24 -3.35 -6.19 -3.99
C SER A 24 -4.19 -5.39 -3.01
N ALA A 25 -4.02 -4.08 -3.05
CA ALA A 25 -4.92 -3.11 -2.46
C ALA A 25 -5.56 -2.28 -3.58
N ILE A 26 -6.84 -1.98 -3.45
CA ILE A 26 -7.58 -1.12 -4.36
C ILE A 26 -8.38 -0.09 -3.56
N TYR A 27 -8.68 1.06 -4.15
CA TYR A 27 -9.59 2.03 -3.56
C TYR A 27 -11.01 1.78 -4.06
N SER A 28 -11.95 1.60 -3.12
CA SER A 28 -13.37 1.55 -3.41
C SER A 28 -13.98 2.96 -3.31
N GLY A 29 -14.38 3.54 -4.44
CA GLY A 29 -15.03 4.85 -4.48
C GLY A 29 -16.39 4.85 -3.78
N GLU A 30 -17.10 3.74 -3.80
CA GLU A 30 -18.41 3.58 -3.16
C GLU A 30 -18.30 3.68 -1.63
N ASN A 31 -17.32 2.98 -1.06
CA ASN A 31 -17.12 2.93 0.39
C ASN A 31 -16.10 3.97 0.88
N GLN A 32 -15.44 4.68 -0.02
CA GLN A 32 -14.35 5.63 0.26
C GLN A 32 -13.22 5.03 1.12
N LYS A 33 -12.94 3.75 0.93
CA LYS A 33 -11.95 2.98 1.70
C LYS A 33 -11.07 2.12 0.81
N VAL A 34 -9.91 1.77 1.33
CA VAL A 34 -9.09 0.74 0.71
C VAL A 34 -9.70 -0.62 0.96
N GLN A 35 -9.65 -1.44 -0.07
CA GLN A 35 -10.03 -2.83 -0.03
C GLN A 35 -8.81 -3.68 -0.37
N LEU A 36 -8.50 -4.60 0.53
CA LEU A 36 -7.44 -5.59 0.37
C LEU A 36 -7.99 -6.85 -0.27
N LYS A 37 -7.23 -7.41 -1.19
CA LYS A 37 -7.52 -8.65 -1.88
C LYS A 37 -6.50 -9.70 -1.48
N PHE A 38 -6.97 -10.80 -0.92
CA PHE A 38 -6.15 -11.90 -0.43
C PHE A 38 -6.45 -13.20 -1.19
N TYR A 39 -5.45 -14.06 -1.29
CA TYR A 39 -5.55 -15.40 -1.83
C TYR A 39 -5.27 -16.44 -0.76
N ASP A 40 -6.19 -17.38 -0.59
CA ASP A 40 -6.00 -18.56 0.24
C ASP A 40 -5.36 -19.69 -0.59
N PRO A 41 -4.10 -20.06 -0.33
CA PRO A 41 -3.42 -21.08 -1.10
C PRO A 41 -3.93 -22.51 -0.83
N ASN A 42 -4.63 -22.75 0.28
CA ASN A 42 -5.16 -24.05 0.64
C ASN A 42 -6.52 -24.32 -0.02
N LEU A 43 -7.39 -23.31 -0.01
CA LEU A 43 -8.73 -23.42 -0.56
C LEU A 43 -8.85 -22.92 -1.99
N HIS A 44 -7.81 -22.26 -2.53
CA HIS A 44 -7.81 -21.59 -3.83
C HIS A 44 -8.94 -20.56 -3.98
N VAL A 45 -9.19 -19.78 -2.91
CA VAL A 45 -10.26 -18.80 -2.83
C VAL A 45 -9.68 -17.41 -2.68
N ILE A 46 -10.37 -16.42 -3.26
CA ILE A 46 -10.09 -15.01 -3.06
C ILE A 46 -10.98 -14.48 -1.93
N TYR A 47 -10.36 -13.80 -0.98
CA TYR A 47 -11.02 -13.06 0.09
C TYR A 47 -10.78 -11.58 -0.04
N PHE A 48 -11.70 -10.81 0.51
CA PHE A 48 -11.63 -9.36 0.55
C PHE A 48 -11.70 -8.87 2.00
N TRP A 49 -11.00 -7.79 2.26
CA TRP A 49 -11.05 -7.10 3.53
C TRP A 49 -11.11 -5.60 3.31
N GLN A 50 -12.08 -4.95 3.90
CA GLN A 50 -12.22 -3.50 3.84
C GLN A 50 -11.46 -2.87 5.00
N ASP A 51 -10.66 -1.85 4.72
CA ASP A 51 -9.89 -1.11 5.72
C ASP A 51 -10.75 -0.63 6.90
N LYS A 52 -10.23 -0.83 8.10
CA LYS A 52 -10.83 -0.40 9.37
C LYS A 52 -10.03 0.71 10.06
N THR A 53 -8.89 1.11 9.50
CA THR A 53 -7.98 2.09 10.13
C THR A 53 -8.42 3.55 9.92
N ASP A 54 -9.43 3.80 9.09
CA ASP A 54 -9.85 5.14 8.63
C ASP A 54 -8.71 5.94 7.96
N HIS A 55 -7.77 5.24 7.34
CA HIS A 55 -6.68 5.84 6.57
C HIS A 55 -7.25 6.70 5.44
N LYS A 56 -6.67 7.91 5.25
CA LYS A 56 -7.14 8.89 4.26
C LYS A 56 -6.02 9.27 3.30
N PRO A 57 -6.37 9.64 2.05
CA PRO A 57 -5.41 10.14 1.10
C PRO A 57 -4.80 11.46 1.57
N TYR A 58 -3.54 11.66 1.26
CA TYR A 58 -2.80 12.85 1.64
C TYR A 58 -1.71 13.21 0.62
N CYS A 59 -1.21 14.42 0.74
CA CYS A 59 0.01 14.90 0.10
C CYS A 59 0.75 15.87 1.03
N TYR A 60 1.90 16.38 0.59
CA TYR A 60 2.69 17.30 1.39
C TYR A 60 3.00 18.57 0.62
N THR A 61 3.19 19.67 1.33
CA THR A 61 3.73 20.90 0.78
C THR A 61 4.76 21.53 1.73
N LYS A 62 5.56 22.47 1.22
CA LYS A 62 6.55 23.20 2.01
C LYS A 62 5.87 24.18 2.97
N MET A 63 6.55 24.49 4.08
CA MET A 63 6.08 25.50 5.03
C MET A 63 5.91 26.90 4.40
N GLU A 64 6.67 27.25 3.35
CA GLU A 64 6.49 28.52 2.64
C GLU A 64 5.09 28.71 2.03
N TYR A 65 4.37 27.61 1.78
CA TYR A 65 3.02 27.61 1.24
C TYR A 65 1.93 27.51 2.31
N GLN A 66 2.27 27.61 3.59
CA GLN A 66 1.32 27.42 4.71
C GLN A 66 0.09 28.31 4.56
N LYS A 67 0.28 29.63 4.39
CA LYS A 67 -0.83 30.58 4.25
C LYS A 67 -1.79 30.19 3.12
N ARG A 68 -1.22 29.79 1.98
CA ARG A 68 -2.02 29.37 0.82
C ARG A 68 -2.78 28.07 1.07
N ALA A 69 -2.17 27.10 1.74
CA ALA A 69 -2.82 25.85 2.13
C ALA A 69 -4.00 26.13 3.09
N GLU A 70 -3.80 27.01 4.08
CA GLU A 70 -4.84 27.41 5.02
C GLU A 70 -6.01 28.13 4.33
N GLU A 71 -5.74 29.02 3.37
CA GLU A 71 -6.76 29.69 2.56
C GLU A 71 -7.61 28.67 1.78
N ILE A 72 -6.97 27.70 1.13
CA ILE A 72 -7.67 26.65 0.37
C ILE A 72 -8.51 25.79 1.32
N ALA A 73 -7.95 25.38 2.44
CA ALA A 73 -8.66 24.56 3.42
C ALA A 73 -9.86 25.30 4.04
N ALA A 74 -9.74 26.60 4.28
CA ALA A 74 -10.83 27.43 4.79
C ALA A 74 -11.99 27.56 3.80
N ILE A 75 -11.68 27.68 2.49
CA ILE A 75 -12.67 27.80 1.42
C ILE A 75 -13.36 26.45 1.16
N GLU A 76 -12.59 25.39 0.98
CA GLU A 76 -13.13 24.10 0.55
C GLU A 76 -13.64 23.23 1.71
N LYS A 77 -13.17 23.51 2.95
CA LYS A 77 -13.60 22.85 4.20
C LYS A 77 -13.52 21.33 4.21
N LYS A 78 -12.78 20.74 3.28
CA LYS A 78 -12.61 19.29 3.14
C LYS A 78 -11.19 18.81 3.45
N PHE A 79 -10.24 19.73 3.59
CA PHE A 79 -8.84 19.41 3.87
C PHE A 79 -8.52 19.61 5.34
N GLU A 80 -7.82 18.64 5.91
CA GLU A 80 -7.18 18.75 7.22
C GLU A 80 -5.68 19.01 7.01
N LEU A 81 -5.13 19.96 7.76
CA LEU A 81 -3.72 20.34 7.69
C LEU A 81 -3.01 19.94 8.96
N LYS A 82 -1.84 19.26 8.81
CA LYS A 82 -0.97 18.90 9.94
C LYS A 82 0.47 19.28 9.63
N ILE A 83 1.14 19.94 10.56
CA ILE A 83 2.59 20.12 10.45
C ILE A 83 3.26 18.80 10.81
N THR A 84 4.13 18.31 9.92
CA THR A 84 4.76 16.99 10.05
C THR A 84 6.22 17.08 9.60
N PRO A 85 7.17 16.55 10.37
CA PRO A 85 8.55 16.45 9.95
C PRO A 85 8.69 15.44 8.81
N LYS A 86 9.56 15.72 7.86
CA LYS A 86 9.90 14.84 6.75
C LYS A 86 11.39 14.92 6.44
N MET A 87 11.99 13.78 6.09
CA MET A 87 13.37 13.76 5.61
C MET A 87 13.41 14.31 4.19
N ASP A 88 14.17 15.37 3.98
CA ASP A 88 14.52 15.84 2.64
C ASP A 88 15.71 15.04 2.12
N LEU A 89 15.46 14.15 1.17
CA LEU A 89 16.46 13.24 0.61
C LEU A 89 17.58 13.97 -0.16
N MET A 90 17.34 15.21 -0.59
CA MET A 90 18.34 15.98 -1.33
C MET A 90 19.35 16.65 -0.40
N SER A 91 18.92 17.08 0.78
CA SER A 91 19.79 17.73 1.78
C SER A 91 20.19 16.82 2.93
N ASP A 92 19.61 15.61 3.02
CA ASP A 92 19.76 14.65 4.13
C ASP A 92 19.43 15.29 5.50
N LYS A 93 18.43 16.17 5.50
CA LYS A 93 17.98 16.89 6.71
C LYS A 93 16.49 16.71 6.92
N GLU A 94 16.11 16.65 8.20
CA GLU A 94 14.71 16.73 8.55
C GLU A 94 14.21 18.18 8.36
N ILE A 95 13.09 18.31 7.65
CA ILE A 95 12.41 19.58 7.40
C ILE A 95 10.98 19.49 7.89
N GLN A 96 10.40 20.61 8.32
CA GLN A 96 8.99 20.71 8.61
C GLN A 96 8.20 20.87 7.30
N THR A 97 7.10 20.14 7.20
CA THR A 97 6.19 20.16 6.05
C THR A 97 4.75 20.26 6.51
N ILE A 98 3.86 20.57 5.61
CA ILE A 98 2.42 20.55 5.85
C ILE A 98 1.86 19.31 5.16
N LYS A 99 1.36 18.35 5.94
CA LYS A 99 0.57 17.22 5.45
C LYS A 99 -0.85 17.69 5.22
N ILE A 100 -1.34 17.56 3.99
CA ILE A 100 -2.70 17.91 3.56
C ILE A 100 -3.46 16.60 3.40
N ILE A 101 -4.45 16.37 4.26
CA ILE A 101 -5.28 15.17 4.28
C ILE A 101 -6.61 15.49 3.63
N ALA A 102 -7.07 14.63 2.73
CA ALA A 102 -8.30 14.79 1.97
C ALA A 102 -9.30 13.64 2.23
N PRO A 103 -10.60 13.85 1.98
CA PRO A 103 -11.59 12.79 2.17
C PRO A 103 -11.50 11.67 1.12
N ASP A 104 -10.97 11.96 -0.06
CA ASP A 104 -10.90 11.04 -1.20
C ASP A 104 -9.69 11.35 -2.10
N PRO A 105 -9.23 10.37 -2.92
CA PRO A 105 -8.06 10.53 -3.78
C PRO A 105 -8.20 11.59 -4.87
N LEU A 106 -9.42 11.85 -5.37
CA LEU A 106 -9.66 12.85 -6.41
C LEU A 106 -9.44 14.26 -5.86
N SER A 107 -9.73 14.48 -4.59
CA SER A 107 -9.44 15.75 -3.90
C SER A 107 -7.93 16.06 -3.84
N ILE A 108 -7.05 15.03 -3.92
CA ILE A 108 -5.59 15.22 -4.04
C ILE A 108 -5.19 15.41 -5.50
N GLY A 109 -5.38 14.38 -6.33
CA GLY A 109 -4.79 14.26 -7.66
C GLY A 109 -5.76 14.41 -8.84
N GLY A 110 -7.07 14.52 -8.57
CA GLY A 110 -8.11 14.68 -9.60
C GLY A 110 -8.19 16.09 -10.17
N LYS A 111 -9.07 16.25 -11.16
CA LYS A 111 -9.39 17.57 -11.73
C LYS A 111 -9.95 18.50 -10.65
N GLY A 112 -9.33 19.67 -10.50
CA GLY A 112 -9.65 20.63 -9.44
C GLY A 112 -9.19 20.21 -8.04
N GLY A 113 -8.38 19.15 -7.93
CA GLY A 113 -7.76 18.72 -6.68
C GLY A 113 -6.65 19.67 -6.20
N ILE A 114 -6.11 19.40 -5.00
CA ILE A 114 -5.11 20.27 -4.38
C ILE A 114 -3.84 20.40 -5.25
N ARG A 115 -3.48 19.35 -6.00
CA ARG A 115 -2.33 19.32 -6.90
C ARG A 115 -2.36 20.43 -7.96
N GLU A 116 -3.53 20.85 -8.40
CA GLU A 116 -3.66 21.93 -9.39
C GLU A 116 -3.62 23.33 -8.77
N LYS A 117 -3.77 23.45 -7.44
CA LYS A 117 -3.91 24.71 -6.72
C LYS A 117 -2.67 25.10 -5.93
N LEU A 118 -1.82 24.13 -5.63
CA LEU A 118 -0.67 24.30 -4.77
C LEU A 118 0.48 23.40 -5.23
N ASN A 119 1.72 23.83 -5.04
CA ASN A 119 2.88 22.98 -5.26
C ASN A 119 2.97 21.93 -4.14
N VAL A 120 2.68 20.69 -4.49
CA VAL A 120 2.59 19.57 -3.53
C VAL A 120 3.47 18.41 -3.95
N TRP A 121 3.93 17.65 -2.95
CA TRP A 121 4.71 16.41 -3.11
C TRP A 121 3.81 15.20 -2.85
N GLU A 122 4.16 14.07 -3.45
CA GLU A 122 3.50 12.77 -3.30
C GLU A 122 2.04 12.73 -3.80
N ALA A 123 1.55 13.81 -4.42
CA ALA A 123 0.19 13.87 -4.99
C ALA A 123 0.00 12.98 -6.24
N ASN A 124 1.10 12.44 -6.80
CA ASN A 124 1.08 11.51 -7.93
C ASN A 124 1.11 10.04 -7.50
N ILE A 125 1.39 9.76 -6.23
CA ILE A 125 1.34 8.40 -5.70
C ILE A 125 -0.13 7.99 -5.59
N LYS A 126 -0.48 6.84 -6.11
CA LYS A 126 -1.85 6.34 -6.01
C LYS A 126 -2.18 6.06 -4.55
N TYR A 127 -3.38 6.39 -4.14
CA TYR A 127 -3.78 6.30 -2.73
C TYR A 127 -3.59 4.90 -2.13
N HIS A 128 -3.92 3.84 -2.86
CA HIS A 128 -3.73 2.47 -2.38
C HIS A 128 -2.25 2.09 -2.22
N GLU A 129 -1.34 2.74 -2.95
CA GLU A 129 0.10 2.58 -2.77
C GLU A 129 0.56 3.26 -1.47
N ASN A 130 0.10 4.50 -1.22
CA ASN A 130 0.36 5.18 0.06
C ASN A 130 -0.17 4.38 1.25
N TYR A 131 -1.36 3.80 1.12
CA TYR A 131 -1.94 2.92 2.13
C TYR A 131 -1.03 1.73 2.44
N LEU A 132 -0.53 1.03 1.41
CA LEU A 132 0.38 -0.10 1.58
C LEU A 132 1.69 0.31 2.28
N TYR A 133 2.25 1.47 1.93
CA TYR A 133 3.46 1.99 2.59
C TYR A 133 3.22 2.32 4.07
N ASP A 134 2.13 3.02 4.37
CA ASP A 134 1.82 3.46 5.73
C ASP A 134 1.46 2.28 6.65
N THR A 135 0.76 1.28 6.14
CA THR A 135 0.36 0.07 6.87
C THR A 135 1.45 -1.00 6.86
N ARG A 136 2.52 -0.83 6.08
CA ARG A 136 3.60 -1.81 5.87
C ARG A 136 3.12 -3.15 5.31
N LEU A 137 1.99 -3.15 4.61
CA LEU A 137 1.48 -4.33 3.95
C LEU A 137 2.18 -4.54 2.60
N ILE A 138 2.70 -5.73 2.36
CA ILE A 138 3.52 -6.06 1.19
C ILE A 138 2.78 -7.11 0.36
N PRO A 139 2.37 -6.79 -0.90
CA PRO A 139 1.82 -7.77 -1.80
C PRO A 139 2.79 -8.94 -2.01
N GLY A 140 2.27 -10.17 -1.95
CA GLY A 140 3.06 -11.40 -1.98
C GLY A 140 3.45 -11.95 -0.61
N SER A 141 3.29 -11.18 0.46
CA SER A 141 3.50 -11.65 1.84
C SER A 141 2.25 -12.25 2.44
N TYR A 142 2.42 -13.02 3.51
CA TYR A 142 1.35 -13.75 4.19
C TYR A 142 0.88 -13.04 5.45
N TYR A 143 -0.43 -13.00 5.58
CA TYR A 143 -1.14 -12.35 6.65
C TYR A 143 -2.28 -13.22 7.16
N LYS A 144 -2.81 -12.88 8.32
CA LYS A 144 -4.10 -13.33 8.83
C LYS A 144 -4.87 -12.16 9.41
N ARG A 145 -6.16 -12.32 9.56
CA ARG A 145 -7.01 -11.39 10.28
C ARG A 145 -7.13 -11.81 11.74
N GLU A 146 -6.97 -10.83 12.64
CA GLU A 146 -7.34 -10.94 14.04
C GLU A 146 -8.25 -9.75 14.40
N GLY A 147 -9.54 -9.98 14.59
CA GLY A 147 -10.51 -8.91 14.78
C GLY A 147 -10.57 -7.94 13.60
N ASP A 148 -10.26 -6.68 13.84
CA ASP A 148 -10.21 -5.62 12.83
C ASP A 148 -8.80 -5.35 12.28
N GLU A 149 -7.81 -6.13 12.68
CA GLU A 149 -6.42 -5.95 12.27
C GLU A 149 -5.97 -7.04 11.28
N ILE A 150 -5.10 -6.65 10.36
CA ILE A 150 -4.36 -7.54 9.48
C ILE A 150 -2.93 -7.64 10.01
N ILE A 151 -2.56 -8.83 10.45
CA ILE A 151 -1.25 -9.10 11.06
C ILE A 151 -0.44 -10.07 10.21
N GLU A 152 0.88 -9.93 10.27
CA GLU A 152 1.79 -10.83 9.57
C GLU A 152 1.66 -12.26 10.09
N ASP A 153 1.58 -13.22 9.16
CA ASP A 153 1.57 -14.65 9.45
C ASP A 153 2.47 -15.42 8.46
N PRO A 154 3.79 -15.13 8.48
CA PRO A 154 4.72 -15.72 7.52
C PRO A 154 4.85 -17.22 7.73
N TYR A 155 5.14 -17.96 6.65
CA TYR A 155 5.55 -19.34 6.75
C TYR A 155 6.94 -19.42 7.37
N LYS A 156 7.12 -20.35 8.30
CA LYS A 156 8.45 -20.71 8.78
C LYS A 156 9.13 -21.57 7.73
N MET A 157 10.23 -21.10 7.20
CA MET A 157 11.08 -21.89 6.31
C MET A 157 11.87 -22.92 7.11
N SER A 158 12.33 -23.99 6.43
CA SER A 158 13.31 -24.86 7.05
C SER A 158 14.60 -24.09 7.32
N ASP A 159 15.19 -24.27 8.48
CA ASP A 159 16.42 -23.59 8.89
C ASP A 159 17.57 -23.79 7.89
N ILE A 160 17.58 -24.92 7.18
CA ILE A 160 18.58 -25.24 6.16
C ILE A 160 18.49 -24.27 4.98
N VAL A 161 17.29 -24.06 4.43
CA VAL A 161 17.06 -23.15 3.29
C VAL A 161 17.29 -21.69 3.71
N TYR A 162 16.79 -21.31 4.89
CA TYR A 162 16.99 -19.98 5.45
C TYR A 162 18.48 -19.66 5.61
N ASN A 163 19.25 -20.55 6.22
CA ASN A 163 20.68 -20.35 6.43
C ASN A 163 21.46 -20.34 5.12
N ALA A 164 21.10 -21.19 4.14
CA ALA A 164 21.74 -21.20 2.83
C ALA A 164 21.50 -19.86 2.08
N LEU A 165 20.27 -19.36 2.09
CA LEU A 165 19.92 -18.06 1.46
C LEU A 165 20.60 -16.89 2.16
N LYS A 166 20.61 -16.90 3.48
CA LYS A 166 21.26 -15.89 4.31
C LYS A 166 22.77 -15.83 4.07
N ASN A 167 23.42 -16.97 4.01
CA ASN A 167 24.86 -17.05 3.74
C ASN A 167 25.17 -16.57 2.32
N PHE A 168 24.39 -16.99 1.31
CA PHE A 168 24.57 -16.54 -0.07
C PHE A 168 24.43 -15.01 -0.21
N LEU A 169 23.40 -14.43 0.37
CA LEU A 169 23.18 -12.98 0.36
C LEU A 169 24.27 -12.26 1.14
N TRP A 170 24.70 -12.85 2.26
CA TRP A 170 25.73 -12.28 3.12
C TRP A 170 27.10 -12.25 2.45
N ASP A 171 27.49 -13.33 1.81
CA ASP A 171 28.77 -13.40 1.09
C ASP A 171 28.81 -12.37 -0.06
N LYS A 172 27.74 -12.27 -0.82
CA LYS A 172 27.62 -11.27 -1.91
C LYS A 172 27.67 -9.82 -1.41
N ILE A 173 27.16 -9.57 -0.23
CA ILE A 173 27.15 -8.24 0.38
C ILE A 173 28.50 -7.90 1.00
N LEU A 174 29.17 -8.86 1.64
CA LEU A 174 30.50 -8.66 2.21
C LEU A 174 31.57 -8.33 1.15
N GLU A 175 31.34 -8.74 -0.11
CA GLU A 175 32.19 -8.37 -1.24
C GLU A 175 32.04 -6.89 -1.64
N SER A 176 30.94 -6.23 -1.27
CA SER A 176 30.71 -4.82 -1.59
C SER A 176 31.27 -3.87 -0.52
N LYS A 177 31.86 -2.74 -0.96
CA LYS A 177 32.38 -1.72 -0.04
C LYS A 177 31.30 -1.10 0.85
N GLU A 178 30.03 -1.18 0.43
CA GLU A 178 28.85 -0.64 1.11
C GLU A 178 28.39 -1.53 2.28
N ALA A 179 28.76 -2.79 2.28
CA ALA A 179 28.41 -3.77 3.30
C ALA A 179 29.01 -3.50 4.70
N ARG A 180 29.85 -2.51 4.83
CA ARG A 180 30.44 -2.11 6.12
C ARG A 180 29.49 -1.32 7.02
N ASN A 181 28.34 -0.91 6.48
CA ASN A 181 27.32 -0.20 7.24
C ASN A 181 26.36 -1.19 7.92
N ASP A 182 26.29 -1.15 9.25
CA ASP A 182 25.41 -2.02 10.05
C ASP A 182 23.94 -1.90 9.65
N LYS A 183 23.50 -0.70 9.24
CA LYS A 183 22.17 -0.43 8.74
C LYS A 183 21.84 -1.20 7.45
N TYR A 184 22.81 -1.31 6.55
CA TYR A 184 22.66 -2.10 5.33
C TYR A 184 22.52 -3.60 5.62
N ARG A 185 23.23 -4.09 6.63
CA ARG A 185 23.14 -5.50 7.12
C ARG A 185 21.75 -5.80 7.68
N GLU A 186 21.14 -4.83 8.36
CA GLU A 186 19.80 -4.96 8.90
C GLU A 186 18.76 -5.04 7.78
N TYR A 187 18.83 -4.18 6.78
CA TYR A 187 17.98 -4.24 5.60
C TYR A 187 18.07 -5.58 4.86
N VAL A 188 19.27 -6.11 4.71
CA VAL A 188 19.43 -7.42 4.04
C VAL A 188 18.78 -8.55 4.81
N ARG A 189 18.82 -8.51 6.14
CA ARG A 189 18.10 -9.50 6.97
C ARG A 189 16.59 -9.41 6.77
N GLU A 190 16.03 -8.21 6.79
CA GLU A 190 14.60 -7.98 6.51
C GLU A 190 14.22 -8.48 5.12
N TRP A 191 15.02 -8.18 4.09
CA TRP A 191 14.76 -8.65 2.74
C TRP A 191 14.90 -10.16 2.59
N ALA A 192 15.85 -10.78 3.28
CA ALA A 192 15.99 -12.23 3.28
C ALA A 192 14.74 -12.92 3.84
N ASP A 193 14.16 -12.37 4.89
CA ASP A 193 12.93 -12.89 5.49
C ASP A 193 11.73 -12.74 4.53
N LEU A 194 11.66 -11.66 3.76
CA LEU A 194 10.63 -11.46 2.74
C LEU A 194 10.78 -12.40 1.54
N LEU A 195 12.00 -12.60 1.04
CA LEU A 195 12.28 -13.52 -0.06
C LEU A 195 12.04 -14.99 0.32
N ASN A 196 11.88 -15.26 1.59
CA ASN A 196 11.73 -16.56 2.19
C ASN A 196 10.29 -17.11 2.14
N GLN A 197 9.33 -16.34 1.65
CA GLN A 197 7.93 -16.76 1.62
C GLN A 197 7.64 -17.64 0.39
N PRO A 198 6.95 -18.78 0.55
CA PRO A 198 6.58 -19.62 -0.58
C PRO A 198 5.64 -18.89 -1.51
N ILE A 199 5.86 -19.01 -2.82
CA ILE A 199 4.94 -18.52 -3.84
C ILE A 199 3.90 -19.62 -4.07
N PRO A 200 2.60 -19.35 -3.81
CA PRO A 200 1.57 -20.35 -4.04
C PRO A 200 1.35 -20.59 -5.53
N GLU A 201 0.96 -21.79 -5.89
CA GLU A 201 0.49 -22.09 -7.23
C GLU A 201 -0.84 -21.39 -7.47
N MET A 202 -0.86 -20.40 -8.35
CA MET A 202 -2.05 -19.63 -8.70
C MET A 202 -2.54 -20.02 -10.09
N LYS A 203 -3.82 -20.38 -10.20
CA LYS A 203 -4.49 -20.49 -11.49
C LYS A 203 -4.76 -19.09 -12.04
N ARG A 204 -4.24 -18.80 -13.24
CA ARG A 204 -4.42 -17.51 -13.91
C ARG A 204 -5.23 -17.69 -15.17
N ILE A 205 -6.17 -16.80 -15.40
CA ILE A 205 -6.93 -16.69 -16.65
C ILE A 205 -6.71 -15.26 -17.15
N ALA A 206 -6.21 -15.12 -18.37
CA ALA A 206 -6.16 -13.85 -19.07
C ALA A 206 -7.40 -13.77 -19.98
N LEU A 207 -8.18 -12.71 -19.85
CA LEU A 207 -9.30 -12.40 -20.73
C LEU A 207 -8.95 -11.13 -21.48
N ASP A 208 -8.99 -11.20 -22.80
CA ASP A 208 -8.91 -10.05 -23.69
C ASP A 208 -10.27 -9.83 -24.35
N ILE A 209 -10.73 -8.59 -24.39
CA ILE A 209 -12.01 -8.22 -24.99
C ILE A 209 -11.67 -7.23 -26.11
N GLU A 210 -11.75 -7.68 -27.34
CA GLU A 210 -11.71 -6.80 -28.49
C GLU A 210 -13.13 -6.30 -28.78
N VAL A 211 -13.28 -4.98 -28.74
CA VAL A 211 -14.52 -4.34 -29.18
C VAL A 211 -14.32 -3.89 -30.62
N ASP A 212 -15.00 -4.55 -31.53
CA ASP A 212 -15.10 -4.09 -32.93
C ASP A 212 -16.00 -2.85 -32.93
N SER A 213 -15.42 -1.68 -33.14
CA SER A 213 -16.19 -0.45 -33.37
C SER A 213 -16.52 -0.42 -34.89
N GLU A 214 -17.66 -0.97 -35.27
CA GLU A 214 -18.24 -0.61 -36.54
C GLU A 214 -18.48 0.90 -36.56
N GLU A 215 -17.71 1.61 -37.34
CA GLU A 215 -17.97 2.99 -37.69
C GLU A 215 -19.33 3.07 -38.37
N GLY A 216 -20.34 3.61 -37.68
CA GLY A 216 -21.61 3.99 -38.20
C GLY A 216 -21.59 5.45 -38.73
#